data_65e7d3c8e9b633cc7226d995e7d28366
#
_entry.id   65e7d3c8e9b633cc7226d995e7d28366
#
_cell.length_a   1.000
_cell.length_b   1.000
_cell.length_c   1.000
_cell.angle_alpha   90.00
_cell.angle_beta   90.00
_cell.angle_gamma   90.00
#
_symmetry.space_group_name_H-M   'P 1'
#
loop_
_entity.id
_entity.type
_entity.pdbx_description
1 polymer ?
#
loop_
_entity_poly.entity_id
_entity_poly.type
_entity_poly.pdbx_seq_one_letter_code
_entity_poly.pdbx_strand_id
1 'polypeptide(L)'
;MDELFTAKTMPKKDCSQVPKPNGWDDVACERIITDNGLGVYIADARQGDVNGKATIILPQWSDGTLHNPLSQERAKATAAIKGDVAIYVDNPGVEPDLPEMPGYIKRALSSGDFKPGAIKQWDAIAQGLDYAGLDFNSVSRVLGASLGAHVASAIVCTAPEEVHLERMDLWETAGLGEESNFLQFAANFMMHGGDGYADILKNNPEWVAYLRKINGAKELANIAIRRTAGLFYYPWAINRHDIGNTIIEAKNRKNPAIDGDTALTILNGTESKVSPSEFNDRLALRLAESGLRVVRLMSEGGVHASQDNIGWWTEAERYSGYEAV
;
A
#
# COMPACT_ATOMS: atom_id res chain seq x y z
N MET A 1 0.76 -14.17 -24.82
CA MET A 1 -0.09 -13.46 -23.87
C MET A 1 -0.48 -14.35 -22.69
N ASP A 2 -0.79 -15.62 -22.94
CA ASP A 2 -1.24 -16.54 -21.88
C ASP A 2 -0.19 -16.82 -20.79
N GLU A 3 1.09 -16.62 -21.07
CA GLU A 3 2.19 -16.77 -20.10
C GLU A 3 2.40 -15.51 -19.21
N LEU A 4 1.91 -14.36 -19.65
CA LEU A 4 2.09 -13.08 -18.94
C LEU A 4 0.89 -12.64 -18.10
N PHE A 5 -0.25 -13.31 -18.25
CA PHE A 5 -1.47 -12.97 -17.53
C PHE A 5 -2.10 -14.22 -16.91
N THR A 6 -2.31 -14.17 -15.60
CA THR A 6 -2.98 -15.22 -14.84
C THR A 6 -4.08 -14.60 -13.97
N ALA A 7 -5.30 -15.14 -14.06
CA ALA A 7 -6.40 -14.76 -13.17
C ALA A 7 -6.64 -15.83 -12.10
N LYS A 8 -6.78 -15.42 -10.84
CA LYS A 8 -7.06 -16.30 -9.69
C LYS A 8 -8.15 -15.67 -8.82
N THR A 9 -8.84 -16.50 -8.05
CA THR A 9 -9.84 -16.03 -7.09
C THR A 9 -9.45 -16.48 -5.68
N MET A 10 -9.41 -15.53 -4.76
CA MET A 10 -9.32 -15.79 -3.32
C MET A 10 -10.74 -16.02 -2.80
N PRO A 11 -11.08 -17.22 -2.30
CA PRO A 11 -12.44 -17.52 -1.88
C PRO A 11 -12.86 -16.66 -0.69
N LYS A 12 -14.16 -16.42 -0.58
CA LYS A 12 -14.74 -15.72 0.57
C LYS A 12 -14.45 -16.51 1.84
N LYS A 13 -13.83 -15.85 2.81
CA LYS A 13 -13.56 -16.40 4.14
C LYS A 13 -14.13 -15.49 5.22
N ASP A 14 -14.50 -16.09 6.34
CA ASP A 14 -14.71 -15.33 7.58
C ASP A 14 -13.34 -14.91 8.12
N CYS A 15 -12.95 -13.68 7.79
CA CYS A 15 -11.65 -13.14 8.16
C CYS A 15 -11.44 -13.01 9.68
N SER A 16 -12.53 -13.09 10.48
CA SER A 16 -12.43 -13.10 11.95
C SER A 16 -11.83 -14.39 12.50
N GLN A 17 -11.89 -15.45 11.70
CA GLN A 17 -11.36 -16.78 12.06
C GLN A 17 -9.99 -17.07 11.46
N VAL A 18 -9.42 -16.14 10.70
CA VAL A 18 -8.09 -16.30 10.14
C VAL A 18 -7.06 -16.16 11.28
N PRO A 19 -6.28 -17.20 11.58
CA PRO A 19 -5.30 -17.13 12.66
C PRO A 19 -4.17 -16.17 12.28
N LYS A 20 -3.62 -15.52 13.29
CA LYS A 20 -2.39 -14.75 13.13
C LYS A 20 -1.30 -15.64 12.51
N PRO A 21 -0.40 -15.08 11.70
CA PRO A 21 0.72 -15.84 11.13
C PRO A 21 1.57 -16.51 12.20
N ASN A 22 2.17 -17.64 11.86
CA ASN A 22 3.20 -18.25 12.70
C ASN A 22 4.34 -17.25 12.90
N GLY A 23 4.93 -17.23 14.10
CA GLY A 23 6.01 -16.28 14.43
C GLY A 23 5.54 -14.84 14.68
N TRP A 24 4.23 -14.57 14.71
CA TRP A 24 3.69 -13.24 14.96
C TRP A 24 4.25 -12.58 16.23
N ASP A 25 4.35 -13.32 17.31
CA ASP A 25 4.81 -12.80 18.60
C ASP A 25 6.33 -12.59 18.66
N ASP A 26 7.07 -13.22 17.75
CA ASP A 26 8.53 -13.15 17.64
C ASP A 26 9.00 -12.01 16.71
N VAL A 27 8.10 -11.30 16.02
CA VAL A 27 8.44 -10.17 15.15
C VAL A 27 8.89 -8.99 15.99
N ALA A 28 10.15 -8.59 15.84
CA ALA A 28 10.65 -7.36 16.42
C ALA A 28 10.05 -6.14 15.69
N CYS A 29 9.58 -5.17 16.46
CA CYS A 29 8.92 -4.00 15.89
C CYS A 29 9.53 -2.72 16.44
N GLU A 30 9.84 -1.79 15.56
CA GLU A 30 10.38 -0.48 15.91
C GLU A 30 9.76 0.62 15.04
N ARG A 31 9.73 1.81 15.57
CA ARG A 31 9.21 2.98 14.88
C ARG A 31 10.21 4.13 15.00
N ILE A 32 10.57 4.68 13.87
CA ILE A 32 11.50 5.80 13.79
C ILE A 32 10.85 7.01 13.11
N ILE A 33 11.30 8.20 13.44
CA ILE A 33 11.06 9.42 12.68
C ILE A 33 12.36 9.73 11.96
N THR A 34 12.30 9.78 10.65
CA THR A 34 13.47 9.99 9.80
C THR A 34 13.90 11.46 9.77
N ASP A 35 15.13 11.73 9.33
CA ASP A 35 15.68 13.10 9.23
C ASP A 35 14.85 14.02 8.32
N ASN A 36 14.19 13.43 7.32
CA ASN A 36 13.31 14.16 6.42
C ASN A 36 11.87 14.33 6.98
N GLY A 37 11.62 13.89 8.22
CA GLY A 37 10.38 14.07 8.95
C GLY A 37 9.24 13.14 8.53
N LEU A 38 9.53 11.97 7.94
CA LEU A 38 8.54 10.91 7.72
C LEU A 38 8.63 9.87 8.84
N GLY A 39 7.49 9.28 9.21
CA GLY A 39 7.46 8.13 10.08
C GLY A 39 7.73 6.84 9.28
N VAL A 40 8.47 5.94 9.88
CA VAL A 40 8.72 4.60 9.38
C VAL A 40 8.48 3.60 10.49
N TYR A 41 7.72 2.56 10.18
CA TYR A 41 7.53 1.42 11.06
C TYR A 41 8.20 0.19 10.46
N ILE A 42 9.06 -0.45 11.24
CA ILE A 42 9.88 -1.59 10.85
C ILE A 42 9.37 -2.80 11.61
N ALA A 43 9.02 -3.85 10.92
CA ALA A 43 8.69 -5.15 11.48
C ALA A 43 9.72 -6.17 10.95
N ASP A 44 10.50 -6.77 11.84
CA ASP A 44 11.59 -7.69 11.51
C ASP A 44 11.31 -9.09 12.06
N ALA A 45 11.12 -10.05 11.17
CA ALA A 45 10.84 -11.45 11.50
C ALA A 45 12.06 -12.38 11.28
N ARG A 46 13.23 -11.86 10.94
CA ARG A 46 14.42 -12.65 10.54
C ARG A 46 15.08 -13.44 11.67
N GLN A 47 14.72 -13.20 12.93
CA GLN A 47 15.30 -13.90 14.09
C GLN A 47 16.84 -13.88 14.12
N GLY A 48 17.44 -12.78 13.64
CA GLY A 48 18.91 -12.58 13.64
C GLY A 48 19.63 -12.98 12.34
N ASP A 49 18.92 -13.41 11.30
CA ASP A 49 19.52 -13.53 9.97
C ASP A 49 19.76 -12.14 9.37
N VAL A 50 21.02 -11.85 9.03
CA VAL A 50 21.42 -10.54 8.49
C VAL A 50 21.17 -10.42 6.97
N ASN A 51 20.85 -11.52 6.29
CA ASN A 51 20.71 -11.55 4.81
C ASN A 51 19.25 -11.52 4.32
N GLY A 52 18.34 -10.98 5.13
CA GLY A 52 16.92 -10.97 4.79
C GLY A 52 16.58 -10.01 3.65
N LYS A 53 15.37 -10.23 3.10
CA LYS A 53 14.75 -9.32 2.12
C LYS A 53 13.89 -8.28 2.82
N ALA A 54 13.59 -7.20 2.11
CA ALA A 54 12.69 -6.17 2.59
C ALA A 54 11.46 -6.02 1.68
N THR A 55 10.27 -5.93 2.30
CA THR A 55 9.03 -5.49 1.67
C THR A 55 8.74 -4.06 2.07
N ILE A 56 8.63 -3.16 1.10
CA ILE A 56 8.18 -1.79 1.33
C ILE A 56 6.65 -1.74 1.23
N ILE A 57 5.99 -1.27 2.30
CA ILE A 57 4.52 -1.13 2.34
C ILE A 57 4.17 0.35 2.31
N LEU A 58 3.29 0.71 1.39
CA LEU A 58 2.84 2.07 1.17
C LEU A 58 1.40 2.24 1.64
N PRO A 59 1.14 3.26 2.48
CA PRO A 59 -0.09 3.38 3.23
C PRO A 59 -1.27 3.78 2.36
N GLN A 60 -2.45 3.42 2.84
CA GLN A 60 -3.71 3.97 2.38
C GLN A 60 -3.80 5.48 2.68
N TRP A 61 -4.87 6.11 2.22
CA TRP A 61 -5.05 7.56 2.31
C TRP A 61 -4.96 8.13 3.75
N SER A 62 -5.52 7.44 4.73
CA SER A 62 -5.60 7.91 6.12
C SER A 62 -4.66 7.20 7.08
N ASP A 63 -3.82 6.33 6.56
CA ASP A 63 -2.93 5.52 7.37
C ASP A 63 -1.62 6.23 7.65
N GLY A 64 -1.27 6.32 8.93
CA GLY A 64 0.03 6.76 9.38
C GLY A 64 0.67 5.73 10.29
N THR A 65 1.99 5.71 10.35
CA THR A 65 2.74 4.75 11.15
C THR A 65 2.70 5.05 12.64
N LEU A 66 2.49 6.33 13.00
CA LEU A 66 2.62 6.78 14.39
C LEU A 66 1.43 6.38 15.25
N HIS A 67 0.24 6.42 14.71
CA HIS A 67 -0.97 6.31 15.51
C HIS A 67 -1.93 5.22 15.07
N ASN A 68 -1.77 4.68 13.85
CA ASN A 68 -2.68 3.66 13.34
C ASN A 68 -2.18 2.24 13.67
N PRO A 69 -2.83 1.51 14.61
CA PRO A 69 -2.44 0.16 14.94
C PRO A 69 -2.57 -0.82 13.77
N LEU A 70 -3.49 -0.57 12.80
CA LEU A 70 -3.64 -1.44 11.64
C LEU A 70 -2.41 -1.39 10.72
N SER A 71 -1.80 -0.22 10.54
CA SER A 71 -0.56 -0.11 9.75
C SER A 71 0.55 -0.96 10.36
N GLN A 72 0.65 -0.94 11.69
CA GLN A 72 1.61 -1.73 12.44
C GLN A 72 1.32 -3.24 12.35
N GLU A 73 0.05 -3.63 12.49
CA GLU A 73 -0.37 -5.04 12.35
C GLU A 73 -0.16 -5.57 10.94
N ARG A 74 -0.40 -4.78 9.89
CA ARG A 74 -0.13 -5.15 8.49
C ARG A 74 1.35 -5.38 8.24
N ALA A 75 2.22 -4.48 8.70
CA ALA A 75 3.66 -4.67 8.59
C ALA A 75 4.11 -5.94 9.32
N LYS A 76 3.59 -6.14 10.54
CA LYS A 76 3.89 -7.33 11.34
C LYS A 76 3.41 -8.62 10.67
N ALA A 77 2.20 -8.62 10.07
CA ALA A 77 1.67 -9.76 9.34
C ALA A 77 2.52 -10.10 8.12
N THR A 78 2.87 -9.07 7.33
CA THR A 78 3.71 -9.23 6.15
C THR A 78 5.08 -9.79 6.52
N ALA A 79 5.74 -9.25 7.53
CA ALA A 79 7.03 -9.74 8.01
C ALA A 79 6.93 -11.20 8.49
N ALA A 80 5.96 -11.52 9.36
CA ALA A 80 5.79 -12.87 9.91
C ALA A 80 5.53 -13.93 8.83
N ILE A 81 4.73 -13.61 7.79
CA ILE A 81 4.42 -14.55 6.71
C ILE A 81 5.63 -14.81 5.82
N LYS A 82 6.46 -13.81 5.61
CA LYS A 82 7.65 -13.91 4.74
C LYS A 82 8.90 -14.37 5.46
N GLY A 83 8.96 -14.20 6.78
CA GLY A 83 10.19 -14.39 7.55
C GLY A 83 11.25 -13.32 7.28
N ASP A 84 10.85 -12.15 6.79
CA ASP A 84 11.68 -11.06 6.30
C ASP A 84 11.42 -9.75 7.07
N VAL A 85 11.89 -8.63 6.53
CA VAL A 85 11.61 -7.29 7.04
C VAL A 85 10.47 -6.65 6.27
N ALA A 86 9.51 -6.05 6.97
CA ALA A 86 8.51 -5.16 6.37
C ALA A 86 8.74 -3.73 6.85
N ILE A 87 8.85 -2.80 5.91
CA ILE A 87 9.04 -1.37 6.15
C ILE A 87 7.80 -0.63 5.68
N TYR A 88 7.03 -0.12 6.62
CA TYR A 88 5.86 0.71 6.37
C TYR A 88 6.26 2.18 6.45
N VAL A 89 6.10 2.97 5.40
CA VAL A 89 6.56 4.36 5.34
C VAL A 89 5.40 5.32 5.12
N ASP A 90 5.36 6.43 5.86
CA ASP A 90 4.29 7.41 5.78
C ASP A 90 4.22 8.15 4.44
N ASN A 91 3.00 8.53 4.07
CA ASN A 91 2.81 9.52 3.02
C ASN A 91 3.11 10.93 3.55
N PRO A 92 3.84 11.79 2.81
CA PRO A 92 4.11 13.16 3.24
C PRO A 92 2.84 13.93 3.63
N GLY A 93 2.83 14.51 4.83
CA GLY A 93 1.73 15.36 5.33
C GLY A 93 0.47 14.61 5.76
N VAL A 94 0.52 13.30 5.97
CA VAL A 94 -0.61 12.50 6.46
C VAL A 94 -0.59 12.43 7.99
N GLU A 95 0.55 12.25 8.61
CA GLU A 95 0.66 12.19 10.08
C GLU A 95 0.53 13.57 10.72
N PRO A 96 -0.38 13.74 11.71
CA PRO A 96 -0.64 15.04 12.33
C PRO A 96 0.54 15.64 13.09
N ASP A 97 1.36 14.78 13.68
CA ASP A 97 2.47 15.16 14.54
C ASP A 97 3.81 15.25 13.79
N LEU A 98 3.80 15.00 12.49
CA LEU A 98 4.95 15.15 11.60
C LEU A 98 4.85 16.44 10.77
N PRO A 99 5.96 16.86 10.14
CA PRO A 99 5.99 18.06 9.31
C PRO A 99 4.91 18.08 8.22
N GLU A 100 4.39 19.27 7.94
CA GLU A 100 3.45 19.46 6.85
C GLU A 100 4.05 19.04 5.50
N MET A 101 3.15 18.67 4.58
CA MET A 101 3.53 18.38 3.19
C MET A 101 4.24 19.58 2.56
N PRO A 102 5.46 19.40 2.03
CA PRO A 102 6.19 20.45 1.32
C PRO A 102 5.41 21.04 0.14
N GLY A 103 5.55 22.32 -0.08
CA GLY A 103 4.81 23.03 -1.15
C GLY A 103 5.10 22.49 -2.56
N TYR A 104 6.30 21.97 -2.82
CA TYR A 104 6.63 21.36 -4.11
C TYR A 104 5.88 20.03 -4.34
N ILE A 105 5.67 19.23 -3.29
CA ILE A 105 4.86 18.01 -3.35
C ILE A 105 3.38 18.37 -3.57
N LYS A 106 2.85 19.39 -2.85
CA LYS A 106 1.47 19.88 -3.06
C LYS A 106 1.24 20.28 -4.52
N ARG A 107 2.20 20.99 -5.14
CA ARG A 107 2.10 21.37 -6.56
C ARG A 107 2.12 20.17 -7.50
N ALA A 108 3.00 19.19 -7.26
CA ALA A 108 3.08 17.99 -8.06
C ALA A 108 1.80 17.15 -7.97
N LEU A 109 1.28 16.92 -6.78
CA LEU A 109 0.02 16.21 -6.58
C LEU A 109 -1.17 16.92 -7.24
N SER A 110 -1.15 18.26 -7.35
CA SER A 110 -2.19 19.01 -8.08
C SER A 110 -2.27 18.64 -9.56
N SER A 111 -1.21 18.15 -10.14
CA SER A 111 -1.15 17.63 -11.53
C SER A 111 -1.23 16.10 -11.63
N GLY A 112 -1.40 15.38 -10.50
CA GLY A 112 -1.41 13.93 -10.46
C GLY A 112 -0.02 13.28 -10.40
N ASP A 113 1.04 14.07 -10.14
CA ASP A 113 2.41 13.57 -10.05
C ASP A 113 2.78 13.20 -8.61
N PHE A 114 2.97 11.91 -8.37
CA PHE A 114 3.38 11.35 -7.06
C PHE A 114 4.91 11.25 -6.91
N LYS A 115 5.69 11.39 -7.97
CA LYS A 115 7.15 11.16 -7.96
C LYS A 115 7.91 12.01 -6.93
N PRO A 116 7.62 13.31 -6.73
CA PRO A 116 8.32 14.09 -5.71
C PRO A 116 8.08 13.62 -4.27
N GLY A 117 6.88 13.08 -3.99
CA GLY A 117 6.58 12.42 -2.72
C GLY A 117 7.35 11.11 -2.56
N ALA A 118 7.38 10.30 -3.63
CA ALA A 118 8.10 9.03 -3.67
C ALA A 118 9.62 9.19 -3.46
N ILE A 119 10.24 10.21 -4.04
CA ILE A 119 11.66 10.53 -3.80
C ILE A 119 11.90 10.79 -2.31
N LYS A 120 11.04 11.60 -1.66
CA LYS A 120 11.14 11.85 -0.22
C LYS A 120 10.95 10.56 0.60
N GLN A 121 10.08 9.65 0.15
CA GLN A 121 9.89 8.37 0.80
C GLN A 121 11.09 7.44 0.65
N TRP A 122 11.81 7.47 -0.49
CA TRP A 122 13.05 6.71 -0.65
C TRP A 122 14.12 7.12 0.37
N ASP A 123 14.25 8.40 0.71
CA ASP A 123 15.15 8.86 1.77
C ASP A 123 14.76 8.27 3.13
N ALA A 124 13.45 8.15 3.41
CA ALA A 124 12.96 7.54 4.64
C ALA A 124 13.13 6.02 4.64
N ILE A 125 12.90 5.36 3.50
CA ILE A 125 13.12 3.91 3.31
C ILE A 125 14.60 3.58 3.56
N ALA A 126 15.54 4.39 3.03
CA ALA A 126 16.97 4.19 3.25
C ALA A 126 17.31 4.16 4.74
N GLN A 127 16.77 5.08 5.54
CA GLN A 127 16.98 5.11 6.98
C GLN A 127 16.33 3.91 7.68
N GLY A 128 15.15 3.46 7.22
CA GLY A 128 14.51 2.24 7.73
C GLY A 128 15.30 0.98 7.41
N LEU A 129 15.88 0.89 6.22
CA LEU A 129 16.76 -0.21 5.82
C LEU A 129 18.05 -0.23 6.64
N ASP A 130 18.71 0.93 6.79
CA ASP A 130 19.93 1.08 7.60
C ASP A 130 19.68 0.65 9.06
N TYR A 131 18.55 1.09 9.65
CA TYR A 131 18.14 0.67 10.99
C TYR A 131 17.99 -0.85 11.10
N ALA A 132 17.46 -1.51 10.05
CA ALA A 132 17.33 -2.95 9.98
C ALA A 132 18.64 -3.68 9.58
N GLY A 133 19.73 -2.95 9.35
CA GLY A 133 20.99 -3.52 8.86
C GLY A 133 20.90 -4.04 7.43
N LEU A 134 20.07 -3.42 6.60
CA LEU A 134 19.84 -3.74 5.19
C LEU A 134 20.21 -2.57 4.29
N ASP A 135 20.27 -2.81 2.97
CA ASP A 135 20.49 -1.82 1.93
C ASP A 135 19.42 -1.89 0.83
N PHE A 136 19.53 -1.08 -0.20
CA PHE A 136 18.60 -1.07 -1.33
C PHE A 136 18.55 -2.39 -2.11
N ASN A 137 19.65 -3.18 -2.15
CA ASN A 137 19.66 -4.48 -2.83
C ASN A 137 18.76 -5.49 -2.10
N SER A 138 18.47 -5.27 -0.82
CA SER A 138 17.58 -6.12 -0.02
C SER A 138 16.09 -5.90 -0.36
N VAL A 139 15.74 -4.79 -1.03
CA VAL A 139 14.35 -4.47 -1.37
C VAL A 139 13.89 -5.38 -2.50
N SER A 140 13.11 -6.41 -2.16
CA SER A 140 12.59 -7.39 -3.12
C SER A 140 11.14 -7.15 -3.50
N ARG A 141 10.40 -6.36 -2.72
CA ARG A 141 8.96 -6.19 -2.90
C ARG A 141 8.49 -4.78 -2.55
N VAL A 142 7.54 -4.27 -3.34
CA VAL A 142 6.76 -3.07 -3.03
C VAL A 142 5.28 -3.44 -3.01
N LEU A 143 4.56 -3.08 -1.93
CA LEU A 143 3.14 -3.29 -1.78
C LEU A 143 2.44 -1.97 -1.52
N GLY A 144 1.47 -1.64 -2.33
CA GLY A 144 0.61 -0.46 -2.17
C GLY A 144 -0.87 -0.84 -2.08
N ALA A 145 -1.55 -0.32 -1.05
CA ALA A 145 -2.97 -0.54 -0.85
C ALA A 145 -3.75 0.78 -1.02
N SER A 146 -4.86 0.78 -1.76
CA SER A 146 -5.68 1.96 -2.03
C SER A 146 -4.87 3.10 -2.65
N LEU A 147 -4.75 4.25 -1.97
CA LEU A 147 -3.82 5.34 -2.34
C LEU A 147 -2.39 4.84 -2.50
N GLY A 148 -1.96 3.91 -1.62
CA GLY A 148 -0.63 3.33 -1.65
C GLY A 148 -0.28 2.68 -2.99
N ALA A 149 -1.25 2.22 -3.77
CA ALA A 149 -0.99 1.69 -5.11
C ALA A 149 -0.50 2.77 -6.09
N HIS A 150 -1.03 4.00 -6.00
CA HIS A 150 -0.53 5.15 -6.77
C HIS A 150 0.88 5.54 -6.34
N VAL A 151 1.11 5.55 -5.03
CA VAL A 151 2.44 5.84 -4.46
C VAL A 151 3.42 4.75 -4.87
N ALA A 152 3.04 3.46 -4.84
CA ALA A 152 3.85 2.33 -5.25
C ALA A 152 4.34 2.47 -6.70
N SER A 153 3.47 2.88 -7.62
CA SER A 153 3.86 3.11 -9.00
C SER A 153 4.91 4.22 -9.13
N ALA A 154 4.80 5.29 -8.32
CA ALA A 154 5.78 6.37 -8.29
C ALA A 154 7.09 5.94 -7.60
N ILE A 155 7.02 5.13 -6.54
CA ILE A 155 8.18 4.53 -5.86
C ILE A 155 9.01 3.71 -6.86
N VAL A 156 8.40 2.80 -7.61
CA VAL A 156 9.14 2.00 -8.60
C VAL A 156 9.68 2.85 -9.75
N CYS A 157 8.95 3.91 -10.12
CA CYS A 157 9.40 4.84 -11.16
C CYS A 157 10.58 5.72 -10.72
N THR A 158 10.76 5.97 -9.42
CA THR A 158 11.84 6.80 -8.86
C THR A 158 12.87 5.99 -8.08
N ALA A 159 12.82 4.67 -8.18
CA ALA A 159 13.69 3.77 -7.42
C ALA A 159 15.19 4.04 -7.69
N PRO A 160 16.05 3.93 -6.65
CA PRO A 160 17.49 3.83 -6.79
C PRO A 160 17.90 2.71 -7.75
N GLU A 161 19.08 2.84 -8.37
CA GLU A 161 19.58 1.88 -9.38
C GLU A 161 19.85 0.49 -8.82
N GLU A 162 20.07 0.39 -7.51
CA GLU A 162 20.33 -0.85 -6.79
C GLU A 162 19.06 -1.68 -6.51
N VAL A 163 17.88 -1.07 -6.64
CA VAL A 163 16.61 -1.74 -6.37
C VAL A 163 16.18 -2.60 -7.54
N HIS A 164 16.04 -3.90 -7.30
CA HIS A 164 15.52 -4.87 -8.27
C HIS A 164 14.41 -5.68 -7.60
N LEU A 165 13.16 -5.44 -8.01
CA LEU A 165 12.02 -6.05 -7.38
C LEU A 165 11.72 -7.43 -7.98
N GLU A 166 11.57 -8.42 -7.11
CA GLU A 166 10.98 -9.71 -7.47
C GLU A 166 9.46 -9.58 -7.64
N ARG A 167 8.88 -8.56 -6.93
CA ARG A 167 7.43 -8.43 -6.85
C ARG A 167 6.94 -7.01 -6.59
N MET A 168 5.81 -6.68 -7.22
CA MET A 168 5.02 -5.48 -6.94
C MET A 168 3.55 -5.87 -6.75
N ASP A 169 2.93 -5.39 -5.67
CA ASP A 169 1.53 -5.66 -5.37
C ASP A 169 0.71 -4.37 -5.28
N LEU A 170 -0.43 -4.37 -5.97
CA LEU A 170 -1.41 -3.28 -6.00
C LEU A 170 -2.74 -3.82 -5.48
N TRP A 171 -3.10 -3.47 -4.24
CA TRP A 171 -4.30 -3.98 -3.60
C TRP A 171 -5.36 -2.90 -3.46
N GLU A 172 -6.62 -3.25 -3.81
CA GLU A 172 -7.76 -2.35 -3.68
C GLU A 172 -7.51 -0.96 -4.26
N THR A 173 -6.85 -0.89 -5.41
CA THR A 173 -6.41 0.36 -6.04
C THR A 173 -7.58 1.30 -6.27
N ALA A 174 -7.56 2.46 -5.62
CA ALA A 174 -8.62 3.46 -5.73
C ALA A 174 -8.49 4.28 -7.03
N GLY A 175 -9.61 4.70 -7.61
CA GLY A 175 -9.63 5.74 -8.64
C GLY A 175 -9.00 5.38 -9.99
N LEU A 176 -8.99 4.12 -10.39
CA LEU A 176 -8.39 3.65 -11.65
C LEU A 176 -9.13 4.11 -12.93
N GLY A 177 -10.22 4.87 -12.80
CA GLY A 177 -11.03 5.22 -13.94
C GLY A 177 -10.54 6.48 -14.65
N GLU A 178 -9.96 6.35 -15.83
CA GLU A 178 -9.82 7.46 -16.78
C GLU A 178 -11.17 8.14 -17.11
N GLU A 179 -12.28 7.43 -16.85
CA GLU A 179 -13.65 7.87 -17.14
C GLU A 179 -14.41 8.39 -15.92
N SER A 180 -13.91 8.20 -14.69
CA SER A 180 -14.56 8.73 -13.50
C SER A 180 -14.16 10.19 -13.28
N ASN A 181 -15.12 11.11 -13.33
CA ASN A 181 -14.84 12.46 -12.86
C ASN A 181 -14.61 12.46 -11.34
N PHE A 182 -13.85 13.43 -10.85
CA PHE A 182 -13.51 13.54 -9.42
C PHE A 182 -14.76 13.47 -8.49
N LEU A 183 -15.89 14.02 -8.91
CA LEU A 183 -17.14 14.01 -8.14
C LEU A 183 -17.69 12.59 -8.00
N GLN A 184 -17.63 11.78 -9.05
CA GLN A 184 -18.07 10.39 -9.00
C GLN A 184 -17.14 9.54 -8.12
N PHE A 185 -15.82 9.73 -8.23
CA PHE A 185 -14.86 9.08 -7.34
C PHE A 185 -15.09 9.46 -5.87
N ALA A 186 -15.23 10.76 -5.58
CA ALA A 186 -15.49 11.24 -4.22
C ALA A 186 -16.82 10.71 -3.67
N ALA A 187 -17.88 10.68 -4.49
CA ALA A 187 -19.18 10.13 -4.12
C ALA A 187 -19.08 8.62 -3.82
N ASN A 188 -18.43 7.86 -4.67
CA ASN A 188 -18.22 6.42 -4.45
C ASN A 188 -17.41 6.17 -3.17
N PHE A 189 -16.36 6.94 -2.93
CA PHE A 189 -15.57 6.82 -1.73
C PHE A 189 -16.38 7.16 -0.47
N MET A 190 -17.15 8.24 -0.49
CA MET A 190 -17.98 8.64 0.67
C MET A 190 -19.12 7.66 0.94
N MET A 191 -19.74 7.08 -0.10
CA MET A 191 -20.87 6.15 0.06
C MET A 191 -20.42 4.72 0.36
N HIS A 192 -19.29 4.29 -0.18
CA HIS A 192 -18.88 2.88 -0.19
C HIS A 192 -17.50 2.62 0.40
N GLY A 193 -16.71 3.65 0.69
CA GLY A 193 -15.38 3.48 1.31
C GLY A 193 -15.44 2.81 2.69
N GLY A 194 -16.58 2.95 3.37
CA GLY A 194 -16.85 2.34 4.67
C GLY A 194 -17.64 1.02 4.62
N ASP A 195 -17.94 0.50 3.43
CA ASP A 195 -18.64 -0.78 3.31
C ASP A 195 -17.82 -1.89 3.99
N GLY A 196 -18.46 -2.71 4.82
CA GLY A 196 -17.80 -3.77 5.60
C GLY A 196 -17.15 -3.32 6.92
N TYR A 197 -17.07 -2.02 7.23
CA TYR A 197 -16.46 -1.54 8.49
C TYR A 197 -17.15 -2.10 9.75
N ALA A 198 -18.45 -2.35 9.69
CA ALA A 198 -19.17 -2.93 10.84
C ALA A 198 -18.59 -4.30 11.25
N ASP A 199 -18.19 -5.12 10.29
CA ASP A 199 -17.57 -6.42 10.55
C ASP A 199 -16.11 -6.28 10.97
N ILE A 200 -15.38 -5.34 10.38
CA ILE A 200 -14.02 -5.01 10.79
C ILE A 200 -13.98 -4.57 12.25
N LEU A 201 -14.91 -3.69 12.68
CA LEU A 201 -14.99 -3.20 14.05
C LEU A 201 -15.30 -4.29 15.06
N LYS A 202 -16.13 -5.28 14.71
CA LYS A 202 -16.40 -6.44 15.58
C LYS A 202 -15.15 -7.28 15.84
N ASN A 203 -14.28 -7.39 14.84
CA ASN A 203 -13.15 -8.31 14.81
C ASN A 203 -11.81 -7.66 15.22
N ASN A 204 -11.78 -6.34 15.39
CA ASN A 204 -10.58 -5.58 15.74
C ASN A 204 -10.84 -4.62 16.93
N PRO A 205 -10.89 -5.13 18.17
CA PRO A 205 -11.19 -4.30 19.35
C PRO A 205 -10.17 -3.17 19.57
N GLU A 206 -8.92 -3.36 19.16
CA GLU A 206 -7.86 -2.33 19.23
C GLU A 206 -8.15 -1.17 18.28
N TRP A 207 -8.66 -1.47 17.07
CA TRP A 207 -9.14 -0.46 16.14
C TRP A 207 -10.33 0.33 16.69
N VAL A 208 -11.27 -0.36 17.35
CA VAL A 208 -12.38 0.31 18.05
C VAL A 208 -11.87 1.24 19.15
N ALA A 209 -10.88 0.80 19.93
CA ALA A 209 -10.25 1.62 20.97
C ALA A 209 -9.54 2.83 20.38
N TYR A 210 -8.81 2.66 19.27
CA TYR A 210 -8.18 3.75 18.53
C TYR A 210 -9.21 4.75 17.99
N LEU A 211 -10.27 4.28 17.31
CA LEU A 211 -11.34 5.15 16.82
C LEU A 211 -12.07 5.90 17.95
N ARG A 212 -12.29 5.27 19.08
CA ARG A 212 -12.86 5.94 20.27
C ARG A 212 -11.95 7.04 20.81
N LYS A 213 -10.63 6.83 20.76
CA LYS A 213 -9.64 7.81 21.19
C LYS A 213 -9.63 9.06 20.27
N ILE A 214 -9.84 8.86 18.95
CA ILE A 214 -9.91 9.95 17.97
C ILE A 214 -11.30 10.60 17.89
N ASN A 215 -12.35 9.97 18.40
CA ASN A 215 -13.74 10.41 18.25
C ASN A 215 -14.19 11.57 19.18
N GLY A 216 -13.28 12.22 19.87
CA GLY A 216 -13.58 13.53 20.44
C GLY A 216 -13.73 14.57 19.31
N ALA A 217 -14.85 15.31 19.25
CA ALA A 217 -15.11 16.31 18.19
C ALA A 217 -13.96 17.31 18.00
N LYS A 218 -13.22 17.60 19.08
CA LYS A 218 -12.04 18.46 19.08
C LYS A 218 -10.83 17.78 18.42
N GLU A 219 -10.67 16.47 18.61
CA GLU A 219 -9.62 15.66 18.01
C GLU A 219 -9.85 15.48 16.50
N LEU A 220 -11.09 15.17 16.09
CA LEU A 220 -11.48 15.12 14.68
C LEU A 220 -11.27 16.46 13.97
N ALA A 221 -11.63 17.57 14.60
CA ALA A 221 -11.39 18.90 14.06
C ALA A 221 -9.88 19.20 13.93
N ASN A 222 -9.05 18.84 14.93
CA ASN A 222 -7.60 19.00 14.88
C ASN A 222 -6.97 18.12 13.79
N ILE A 223 -7.40 16.87 13.67
CA ILE A 223 -6.94 15.95 12.63
C ILE A 223 -7.33 16.51 11.25
N ALA A 224 -8.56 16.97 11.07
CA ALA A 224 -9.02 17.55 9.82
C ALA A 224 -8.23 18.81 9.45
N ILE A 225 -7.97 19.69 10.40
CA ILE A 225 -7.19 20.92 10.17
C ILE A 225 -5.72 20.62 9.87
N ARG A 226 -5.08 19.72 10.65
CA ARG A 226 -3.68 19.37 10.48
C ARG A 226 -3.42 18.48 9.26
N ARG A 227 -4.40 17.66 8.85
CA ARG A 227 -4.35 16.80 7.67
C ARG A 227 -4.90 17.45 6.40
N THR A 228 -5.24 18.75 6.42
CA THR A 228 -5.90 19.43 5.29
C THR A 228 -5.17 19.19 3.96
N ALA A 229 -3.85 19.21 3.98
CA ALA A 229 -3.06 18.94 2.79
C ALA A 229 -3.23 17.51 2.28
N GLY A 230 -3.17 16.51 3.16
CA GLY A 230 -3.38 15.10 2.80
C GLY A 230 -4.81 14.82 2.35
N LEU A 231 -5.80 15.43 3.00
CA LEU A 231 -7.23 15.24 2.69
C LEU A 231 -7.64 15.73 1.31
N PHE A 232 -7.01 16.80 0.79
CA PHE A 232 -7.40 17.40 -0.51
C PHE A 232 -6.47 16.98 -1.65
N TYR A 233 -5.16 16.99 -1.43
CA TYR A 233 -4.22 16.80 -2.54
C TYR A 233 -4.15 15.34 -3.01
N TYR A 234 -4.20 14.36 -2.13
CA TYR A 234 -4.14 12.96 -2.53
C TYR A 234 -5.38 12.49 -3.29
N PRO A 235 -6.64 12.71 -2.83
CA PRO A 235 -7.82 12.36 -3.62
C PRO A 235 -7.86 13.05 -4.99
N TRP A 236 -7.41 14.30 -5.05
CA TRP A 236 -7.31 15.03 -6.30
C TRP A 236 -6.27 14.44 -7.24
N ALA A 237 -5.11 14.01 -6.69
CA ALA A 237 -4.03 13.40 -7.45
C ALA A 237 -4.41 12.01 -7.97
N ILE A 238 -5.07 11.18 -7.15
CA ILE A 238 -5.56 9.84 -7.53
C ILE A 238 -6.35 9.90 -8.84
N ASN A 239 -7.27 10.86 -8.96
CA ASN A 239 -8.14 11.00 -10.13
C ASN A 239 -7.42 11.45 -11.41
N ARG A 240 -6.16 11.88 -11.30
CA ARG A 240 -5.35 12.39 -12.43
C ARG A 240 -4.14 11.54 -12.75
N HIS A 241 -3.82 10.61 -11.86
CA HIS A 241 -2.64 9.78 -11.98
C HIS A 241 -2.93 8.52 -12.78
N ASP A 242 -2.23 8.31 -13.86
CA ASP A 242 -2.24 7.07 -14.62
C ASP A 242 -1.19 6.08 -14.08
N ILE A 243 -1.63 5.16 -13.21
CA ILE A 243 -0.78 4.11 -12.65
C ILE A 243 -0.14 3.27 -13.76
N GLY A 244 -0.91 2.88 -14.77
CA GLY A 244 -0.42 2.02 -15.85
C GLY A 244 0.72 2.66 -16.61
N ASN A 245 0.59 3.93 -17.01
CA ASN A 245 1.67 4.65 -17.67
C ASN A 245 2.88 4.81 -16.76
N THR A 246 2.70 5.11 -15.47
CA THR A 246 3.80 5.27 -14.53
C THR A 246 4.58 3.96 -14.33
N ILE A 247 3.90 2.82 -14.27
CA ILE A 247 4.54 1.49 -14.18
C ILE A 247 5.28 1.16 -15.49
N ILE A 248 4.67 1.43 -16.64
CA ILE A 248 5.32 1.22 -17.95
C ILE A 248 6.54 2.13 -18.11
N GLU A 249 6.47 3.38 -17.65
CA GLU A 249 7.63 4.28 -17.59
C GLU A 249 8.73 3.70 -16.71
N ALA A 250 8.39 3.19 -15.52
CA ALA A 250 9.36 2.57 -14.61
C ALA A 250 10.08 1.38 -15.26
N LYS A 251 9.35 0.49 -15.96
CA LYS A 251 9.91 -0.63 -16.70
C LYS A 251 10.88 -0.20 -17.80
N ASN A 252 10.59 0.91 -18.47
CA ASN A 252 11.35 1.39 -19.61
C ASN A 252 12.57 2.27 -19.24
N ARG A 253 12.87 2.42 -17.94
CA ARG A 253 14.09 3.12 -17.49
C ARG A 253 15.34 2.35 -17.88
N LYS A 254 16.47 3.04 -17.92
CA LYS A 254 17.78 2.43 -18.21
C LYS A 254 18.14 1.33 -17.21
N ASN A 255 17.88 1.60 -15.91
CA ASN A 255 18.05 0.64 -14.82
C ASN A 255 16.68 0.52 -14.15
N PRO A 256 15.80 -0.38 -14.64
CA PRO A 256 14.45 -0.50 -14.12
C PRO A 256 14.44 -1.26 -12.79
N ALA A 257 13.65 -0.80 -11.82
CA ALA A 257 13.39 -1.56 -10.61
C ALA A 257 12.43 -2.74 -10.85
N ILE A 258 11.69 -2.71 -11.95
CA ILE A 258 10.77 -3.75 -12.42
C ILE A 258 11.05 -4.10 -13.86
N ASP A 259 10.97 -5.37 -14.21
CA ASP A 259 11.19 -5.90 -15.56
C ASP A 259 10.20 -7.01 -15.92
N GLY A 260 10.48 -7.79 -16.95
CA GLY A 260 9.61 -8.90 -17.39
C GLY A 260 9.54 -10.07 -16.39
N ASP A 261 10.53 -10.19 -15.50
CA ASP A 261 10.58 -11.26 -14.49
C ASP A 261 9.89 -10.84 -13.18
N THR A 262 9.69 -9.53 -12.98
CA THR A 262 8.97 -9.01 -11.81
C THR A 262 7.52 -9.47 -11.80
N ALA A 263 7.09 -10.16 -10.74
CA ALA A 263 5.70 -10.56 -10.56
C ALA A 263 4.86 -9.35 -10.09
N LEU A 264 3.85 -8.97 -10.88
CA LEU A 264 2.95 -7.88 -10.54
C LEU A 264 1.57 -8.42 -10.19
N THR A 265 1.13 -8.25 -8.93
CA THR A 265 -0.19 -8.69 -8.48
C THR A 265 -1.14 -7.51 -8.39
N ILE A 266 -2.31 -7.63 -9.00
CA ILE A 266 -3.42 -6.68 -8.87
C ILE A 266 -4.57 -7.39 -8.15
N LEU A 267 -4.85 -6.97 -6.91
CA LEU A 267 -5.88 -7.56 -6.06
C LEU A 267 -6.99 -6.55 -5.76
N ASN A 268 -8.25 -6.97 -5.95
CA ASN A 268 -9.39 -6.24 -5.41
C ASN A 268 -10.54 -7.18 -5.01
N GLY A 269 -11.45 -6.67 -4.18
CA GLY A 269 -12.69 -7.33 -3.84
C GLY A 269 -13.73 -7.29 -4.98
N THR A 270 -14.47 -8.38 -5.16
CA THR A 270 -15.49 -8.45 -6.22
C THR A 270 -16.67 -7.51 -5.98
N GLU A 271 -16.88 -7.06 -4.74
CA GLU A 271 -17.94 -6.12 -4.35
C GLU A 271 -17.42 -4.70 -4.11
N SER A 272 -16.13 -4.44 -4.37
CA SER A 272 -15.52 -3.12 -4.18
C SER A 272 -16.05 -2.11 -5.21
N LYS A 273 -16.67 -1.03 -4.70
CA LYS A 273 -17.17 0.09 -5.51
C LYS A 273 -16.14 1.21 -5.68
N VAL A 274 -15.16 1.27 -4.79
CA VAL A 274 -14.05 2.24 -4.84
C VAL A 274 -12.95 1.75 -5.78
N SER A 275 -12.79 0.43 -5.89
CA SER A 275 -11.82 -0.26 -6.76
C SER A 275 -12.55 -1.29 -7.63
N PRO A 276 -13.36 -0.87 -8.63
CA PRO A 276 -14.14 -1.78 -9.44
C PRO A 276 -13.29 -2.79 -10.21
N SER A 277 -13.77 -4.04 -10.31
CA SER A 277 -13.02 -5.12 -10.96
C SER A 277 -12.69 -4.80 -12.42
N GLU A 278 -13.61 -4.22 -13.16
CA GLU A 278 -13.42 -3.87 -14.59
C GLU A 278 -12.23 -2.91 -14.82
N PHE A 279 -11.97 -1.99 -13.89
CA PHE A 279 -10.83 -1.08 -13.99
C PHE A 279 -9.51 -1.80 -13.69
N ASN A 280 -9.53 -2.68 -12.68
CA ASN A 280 -8.38 -3.51 -12.34
C ASN A 280 -8.05 -4.50 -13.47
N ASP A 281 -9.07 -5.04 -14.14
CA ASP A 281 -8.90 -5.94 -15.29
C ASP A 281 -8.27 -5.21 -16.49
N ARG A 282 -8.72 -3.98 -16.80
CA ARG A 282 -8.10 -3.15 -17.85
C ARG A 282 -6.65 -2.81 -17.52
N LEU A 283 -6.36 -2.43 -16.28
CA LEU A 283 -4.99 -2.16 -15.84
C LEU A 283 -4.11 -3.41 -15.98
N ALA A 284 -4.60 -4.57 -15.52
CA ALA A 284 -3.88 -5.82 -15.59
C ALA A 284 -3.54 -6.22 -17.03
N LEU A 285 -4.53 -6.15 -17.94
CA LEU A 285 -4.33 -6.44 -19.35
C LEU A 285 -3.31 -5.50 -20.00
N ARG A 286 -3.44 -4.19 -19.77
CA ARG A 286 -2.50 -3.18 -20.29
C ARG A 286 -1.06 -3.43 -19.83
N LEU A 287 -0.86 -3.80 -18.57
CA LEU A 287 0.47 -4.08 -18.04
C LEU A 287 1.02 -5.40 -18.61
N ALA A 288 0.19 -6.43 -18.77
CA ALA A 288 0.59 -7.66 -19.45
C ALA A 288 0.97 -7.41 -20.93
N GLU A 289 0.19 -6.61 -21.64
CA GLU A 289 0.50 -6.20 -23.03
C GLU A 289 1.82 -5.43 -23.13
N SER A 290 2.22 -4.72 -22.06
CA SER A 290 3.53 -4.08 -21.99
C SER A 290 4.68 -5.05 -21.72
N GLY A 291 4.41 -6.36 -21.54
CA GLY A 291 5.40 -7.40 -21.29
C GLY A 291 5.79 -7.54 -19.81
N LEU A 292 4.91 -7.17 -18.88
CA LEU A 292 5.03 -7.49 -17.45
C LEU A 292 4.27 -8.77 -17.13
N ARG A 293 4.76 -9.55 -16.18
CA ARG A 293 4.08 -10.74 -15.69
C ARG A 293 3.04 -10.35 -14.64
N VAL A 294 1.75 -10.45 -14.98
CA VAL A 294 0.65 -9.95 -14.16
C VAL A 294 -0.21 -11.10 -13.62
N VAL A 295 -0.40 -11.09 -12.31
CA VAL A 295 -1.36 -11.94 -11.60
C VAL A 295 -2.56 -11.09 -11.18
N ARG A 296 -3.71 -11.37 -11.76
CA ARG A 296 -4.98 -10.74 -11.41
C ARG A 296 -5.67 -11.58 -10.33
N LEU A 297 -5.72 -11.07 -9.10
CA LEU A 297 -6.31 -11.75 -7.96
C LEU A 297 -7.62 -11.05 -7.55
N MET A 298 -8.71 -11.81 -7.44
CA MET A 298 -10.02 -11.31 -7.01
C MET A 298 -10.38 -11.90 -5.64
N SER A 299 -10.74 -11.06 -4.68
CA SER A 299 -11.26 -11.49 -3.39
C SER A 299 -12.79 -11.60 -3.44
N GLU A 300 -13.32 -12.82 -3.39
CA GLU A 300 -14.77 -13.06 -3.44
C GLU A 300 -15.49 -12.40 -2.26
N GLY A 301 -16.51 -11.57 -2.55
CA GLY A 301 -17.26 -10.81 -1.55
C GLY A 301 -16.44 -9.72 -0.83
N GLY A 302 -15.21 -9.47 -1.26
CA GLY A 302 -14.38 -8.40 -0.72
C GLY A 302 -14.90 -7.03 -1.14
N VAL A 303 -14.81 -6.07 -0.22
CA VAL A 303 -15.12 -4.64 -0.41
C VAL A 303 -13.87 -3.80 -0.20
N HIS A 304 -13.89 -2.52 -0.52
CA HIS A 304 -12.70 -1.66 -0.39
C HIS A 304 -12.09 -1.67 1.02
N ALA A 305 -12.91 -1.64 2.05
CA ALA A 305 -12.45 -1.69 3.43
C ALA A 305 -11.93 -3.07 3.89
N SER A 306 -12.06 -4.13 3.07
CA SER A 306 -11.56 -5.48 3.44
C SER A 306 -10.07 -5.46 3.78
N GLN A 307 -9.28 -4.60 3.13
CA GLN A 307 -7.86 -4.40 3.40
C GLN A 307 -7.56 -3.87 4.82
N ASP A 308 -8.57 -3.35 5.54
CA ASP A 308 -8.47 -2.92 6.94
C ASP A 308 -8.69 -4.08 7.92
N ASN A 309 -9.07 -5.26 7.43
CA ASN A 309 -9.18 -6.46 8.22
C ASN A 309 -7.87 -7.24 8.17
N ILE A 310 -7.22 -7.42 9.32
CA ILE A 310 -5.93 -8.12 9.39
C ILE A 310 -6.02 -9.57 8.93
N GLY A 311 -7.14 -10.23 9.13
CA GLY A 311 -7.38 -11.59 8.62
C GLY A 311 -7.43 -11.61 7.10
N TRP A 312 -8.11 -10.65 6.47
CA TRP A 312 -8.10 -10.50 5.01
C TRP A 312 -6.69 -10.20 4.48
N TRP A 313 -5.97 -9.29 5.14
CA TRP A 313 -4.59 -8.97 4.78
C TRP A 313 -3.69 -10.21 4.84
N THR A 314 -3.82 -11.00 5.91
CA THR A 314 -3.07 -12.25 6.09
C THR A 314 -3.36 -13.26 4.97
N GLU A 315 -4.63 -13.42 4.58
CA GLU A 315 -4.99 -14.28 3.46
C GLU A 315 -4.49 -13.72 2.12
N ALA A 316 -4.64 -12.42 1.90
CA ALA A 316 -4.13 -11.77 0.69
C ALA A 316 -2.60 -11.96 0.55
N GLU A 317 -1.85 -11.84 1.65
CA GLU A 317 -0.41 -12.16 1.70
C GLU A 317 -0.11 -13.62 1.33
N ARG A 318 -0.90 -14.55 1.85
CA ARG A 318 -0.74 -15.98 1.53
C ARG A 318 -1.04 -16.26 0.07
N TYR A 319 -2.18 -15.78 -0.44
CA TYR A 319 -2.60 -16.02 -1.83
C TYR A 319 -1.71 -15.30 -2.84
N SER A 320 -1.27 -14.10 -2.52
CA SER A 320 -0.36 -13.35 -3.37
C SER A 320 1.06 -13.94 -3.36
N GLY A 321 1.47 -14.66 -2.30
CA GLY A 321 2.75 -15.37 -2.20
C GLY A 321 2.78 -16.75 -2.87
N TYR A 322 1.62 -17.33 -3.19
CA TYR A 322 1.53 -18.61 -3.89
C TYR A 322 1.72 -18.39 -5.39
N GLU A 323 2.96 -18.59 -5.78
CA GLU A 323 3.44 -18.95 -7.11
C GLU A 323 3.12 -18.01 -8.28
N ALA A 324 4.14 -17.32 -8.62
CA ALA A 324 4.77 -17.46 -9.92
C ALA A 324 5.52 -18.81 -9.98
N VAL A 325 4.84 -19.88 -10.35
CA VAL A 325 5.47 -21.10 -10.90
C VAL A 325 4.89 -21.32 -12.27
#